data_8a9ceb2de5d35c590e699b35a1014773
#
_entry.id   8a9ceb2de5d35c590e699b35a1014773
#
_cell.length_a   1.000
_cell.length_b   1.000
_cell.length_c   1.000
_cell.angle_alpha   90.00
_cell.angle_beta   90.00
_cell.angle_gamma   90.00
#
_symmetry.space_group_name_H-M   'P 1'
#
loop_
_entity.id
_entity.type
_entity.pdbx_description
1 polymer ?
#
loop_
_entity_poly.entity_id
_entity_poly.type
_entity_poly.pdbx_seq_one_letter_code
_entity_poly.pdbx_strand_id
1 'polypeptide(L)'
;MLSANAMAAGKIITVSKFEFGKQWAFTREEVMLECRAGNALFVINPATLVQYPLNDIATEQMKSGHVLAKPLDVLLLNDSNNPGQKMSLEPFQQRAMALCQQ
;
A
#
# COMPACT_ATOMS: atom_id res chain seq x y z
N MET A 1 -9.91 27.36 -11.94
CA MET A 1 -9.62 26.67 -11.82
C MET A 1 -9.08 25.81 -11.49
N LEU A 2 -9.06 25.61 -11.23
CA LEU A 2 -8.54 24.79 -11.09
C LEU A 2 -8.12 23.87 -10.75
N SER A 3 -8.00 23.71 -10.70
CA SER A 3 -7.53 22.83 -10.55
C SER A 3 -7.18 21.84 -10.40
N ALA A 4 -7.20 21.85 -10.52
CA ALA A 4 -7.05 20.74 -10.45
C ALA A 4 -6.19 20.11 -10.16
N ASN A 5 -5.81 20.36 -10.19
CA ASN A 5 -4.88 19.67 -9.96
C ASN A 5 -4.66 19.04 -9.09
N ALA A 6 -4.98 19.54 -8.81
CA ALA A 6 -4.43 18.83 -7.91
C ALA A 6 -4.69 17.51 -7.71
N MET A 7 -5.18 17.11 -8.24
CA MET A 7 -5.31 15.87 -8.08
C MET A 7 -4.38 15.06 -8.38
N ALA A 8 -3.51 15.58 -8.79
CA ALA A 8 -2.44 14.72 -9.08
C ALA A 8 -1.86 14.07 -7.87
N ALA A 9 -2.05 14.64 -6.74
CA ALA A 9 -1.68 13.99 -5.50
C ALA A 9 -2.55 12.76 -5.29
N GLY A 10 -1.97 11.66 -4.94
CA GLY A 10 -2.72 10.44 -4.65
C GLY A 10 -3.60 10.60 -3.43
N LYS A 11 -4.65 9.80 -3.39
CA LYS A 11 -5.47 9.71 -2.19
C LYS A 11 -4.82 8.77 -1.20
N ILE A 12 -4.89 9.13 0.07
CA ILE A 12 -4.27 8.37 1.15
C ILE A 12 -5.31 8.13 2.25
N ILE A 13 -5.35 6.91 2.75
CA ILE A 13 -6.18 6.58 3.92
C ILE A 13 -5.35 5.79 4.92
N THR A 14 -5.76 5.82 6.18
CA THR A 14 -5.17 4.97 7.20
C THR A 14 -6.08 3.77 7.41
N VAL A 15 -5.48 2.58 7.47
CA VAL A 15 -6.20 1.35 7.80
C VAL A 15 -5.53 0.70 9.00
N SER A 16 -6.29 -0.13 9.71
CA SER A 16 -5.80 -0.70 10.97
C SER A 16 -6.09 -2.20 11.08
N LYS A 17 -5.31 -2.85 11.90
CA LYS A 17 -5.53 -4.25 12.26
C LYS A 17 -6.94 -4.44 12.83
N PHE A 18 -7.42 -3.47 13.57
CA PHE A 18 -8.76 -3.53 14.16
C PHE A 18 -9.82 -3.66 13.07
N GLU A 19 -9.67 -2.92 11.95
CA GLU A 19 -10.63 -2.98 10.85
C GLU A 19 -10.62 -4.31 10.12
N PHE A 20 -9.42 -4.85 9.86
CA PHE A 20 -9.25 -6.01 9.00
C PHE A 20 -9.22 -7.34 9.75
N GLY A 21 -9.00 -7.31 11.05
CA GLY A 21 -9.00 -8.53 11.85
C GLY A 21 -8.04 -9.58 11.33
N LYS A 22 -8.57 -10.77 11.05
CA LYS A 22 -7.74 -11.90 10.63
C LYS A 22 -7.07 -11.73 9.27
N GLN A 23 -7.55 -10.79 8.47
CA GLN A 23 -6.95 -10.51 7.16
C GLN A 23 -5.76 -9.57 7.25
N TRP A 24 -5.50 -8.98 8.42
CA TRP A 24 -4.41 -8.02 8.59
C TRP A 24 -3.08 -8.67 8.24
N ALA A 25 -2.31 -7.99 7.39
CA ALA A 25 -1.12 -8.59 6.79
C ALA A 25 0.18 -7.95 7.26
N PHE A 26 0.10 -6.92 8.10
CA PHE A 26 1.28 -6.10 8.37
C PHE A 26 1.78 -6.24 9.79
N THR A 27 3.09 -5.98 9.97
CA THR A 27 3.73 -6.07 11.28
C THR A 27 3.41 -4.89 12.18
N ARG A 28 2.78 -3.84 11.65
CA ARG A 28 2.37 -2.66 12.40
C ARG A 28 0.86 -2.69 12.62
N GLU A 29 0.41 -1.99 13.66
CA GLU A 29 -1.03 -1.91 13.96
C GLU A 29 -1.80 -1.08 12.95
N GLU A 30 -1.14 -0.11 12.32
CA GLU A 30 -1.72 0.77 11.31
C GLU A 30 -0.74 1.00 10.20
N VAL A 31 -1.27 1.14 8.98
CA VAL A 31 -0.50 1.59 7.82
C VAL A 31 -1.38 2.53 7.02
N MET A 32 -0.75 3.32 6.15
CA MET A 32 -1.50 4.11 5.18
C MET A 32 -1.46 3.41 3.83
N LEU A 33 -2.55 3.55 3.08
CA LEU A 33 -2.63 3.06 1.70
C LEU A 33 -2.77 4.27 0.79
N GLU A 34 -2.13 4.20 -0.37
CA GLU A 34 -2.15 5.29 -1.32
C GLU A 34 -2.30 4.77 -2.73
N CYS A 35 -3.10 5.48 -3.55
CA CYS A 35 -3.11 5.29 -5.00
C CYS A 35 -2.49 6.52 -5.64
N ARG A 36 -1.44 6.31 -6.44
CA ARG A 36 -0.77 7.37 -7.18
C ARG A 36 -1.09 7.24 -8.66
N ALA A 37 -0.70 8.24 -9.44
CA ALA A 37 -0.96 8.29 -10.87
C ALA A 37 -0.57 6.98 -11.55
N GLY A 38 -1.42 6.52 -12.47
CA GLY A 38 -1.19 5.28 -13.18
C GLY A 38 -1.60 4.03 -12.40
N ASN A 39 -2.41 4.20 -11.35
CA ASN A 39 -2.87 3.10 -10.50
C ASN A 39 -1.74 2.41 -9.76
N ALA A 40 -0.69 3.15 -9.42
CA ALA A 40 0.39 2.63 -8.61
C ALA A 40 -0.03 2.68 -7.14
N LEU A 41 -0.06 1.52 -6.49
CA LEU A 41 -0.53 1.39 -5.11
C LEU A 41 0.65 1.25 -4.17
N PHE A 42 0.59 1.97 -3.04
CA PHE A 42 1.65 1.94 -2.04
C PHE A 42 1.09 1.77 -0.64
N VAL A 43 1.89 1.12 0.21
CA VAL A 43 1.70 1.10 1.66
C VAL A 43 2.73 2.06 2.23
N ILE A 44 2.33 2.86 3.21
CA ILE A 44 3.23 3.81 3.86
C ILE A 44 3.24 3.52 5.34
N ASN A 45 4.44 3.42 5.93
CA ASN A 45 4.60 3.30 7.37
C ASN A 45 4.40 4.68 7.97
N PRO A 46 3.35 4.91 8.79
CA PRO A 46 3.07 6.26 9.30
C PRO A 46 4.14 6.79 10.23
N ALA A 47 4.92 5.93 10.86
CA ALA A 47 5.96 6.38 11.78
C ALA A 47 7.21 6.90 11.06
N THR A 48 7.53 6.34 9.89
CA THR A 48 8.76 6.68 9.16
C THR A 48 8.50 7.34 7.83
N LEU A 49 7.26 7.21 7.31
CA LEU A 49 6.84 7.64 5.99
C LEU A 49 7.54 6.88 4.85
N VAL A 50 8.19 5.76 5.17
CA VAL A 50 8.76 4.91 4.14
C VAL A 50 7.63 4.28 3.35
N GLN A 51 7.78 4.26 2.02
CA GLN A 51 6.80 3.74 1.09
C GLN A 51 7.21 2.34 0.63
N TYR A 52 6.21 1.50 0.38
CA TYR A 52 6.41 0.12 -0.08
C TYR A 52 5.42 -0.15 -1.21
N PRO A 53 5.86 -0.75 -2.32
CA PRO A 53 4.93 -1.03 -3.43
C PRO A 53 3.93 -2.11 -3.06
N LEU A 54 2.68 -1.89 -3.42
CA LEU A 54 1.57 -2.80 -3.10
C LEU A 54 1.06 -3.54 -4.34
N ASN A 55 1.49 -3.14 -5.54
CA ASN A 55 1.14 -3.84 -6.78
C ASN A 55 2.29 -3.78 -7.76
N ASP A 56 2.12 -4.44 -8.91
CA ASP A 56 3.19 -4.56 -9.90
C ASP A 56 3.59 -3.21 -10.48
N ILE A 57 2.62 -2.34 -10.71
CA ILE A 57 2.90 -1.00 -11.25
C ILE A 57 3.82 -0.24 -10.30
N ALA A 58 3.49 -0.26 -9.00
CA ALA A 58 4.31 0.41 -8.00
C ALA A 58 5.69 -0.23 -7.89
N THR A 59 5.76 -1.56 -8.01
CA THR A 59 7.03 -2.27 -7.98
C THR A 59 7.93 -1.83 -9.12
N GLU A 60 7.37 -1.67 -10.33
CA GLU A 60 8.14 -1.21 -11.47
C GLU A 60 8.64 0.22 -11.26
N GLN A 61 7.82 1.09 -10.68
CA GLN A 61 8.25 2.45 -10.39
C GLN A 61 9.39 2.48 -9.37
N MET A 62 9.34 1.58 -8.39
CA MET A 62 10.43 1.46 -7.43
C MET A 62 11.71 0.99 -8.11
N LYS A 63 11.61 -0.05 -8.94
CA LYS A 63 12.78 -0.62 -9.62
C LYS A 63 13.42 0.34 -10.60
N SER A 64 12.61 1.15 -11.26
CA SER A 64 13.11 2.12 -12.25
C SER A 64 13.60 3.41 -11.61
N GLY A 65 13.44 3.56 -10.30
CA GLY A 65 13.90 4.74 -9.58
C GLY A 65 12.96 5.93 -9.65
N HIS A 66 11.75 5.76 -10.21
CA HIS A 66 10.77 6.85 -10.26
C HIS A 66 10.21 7.18 -8.88
N VAL A 67 10.21 6.21 -7.97
CA VAL A 67 9.70 6.39 -6.62
C VAL A 67 10.70 5.80 -5.65
N LEU A 68 11.02 6.53 -4.59
CA LEU A 68 11.87 6.03 -3.54
C LEU A 68 11.03 5.16 -2.61
N ALA A 69 11.20 3.85 -2.72
CA ALA A 69 10.41 2.89 -1.96
C ALA A 69 11.27 1.68 -1.62
N LYS A 70 10.79 0.86 -0.69
CA LYS A 70 11.48 -0.36 -0.26
C LYS A 70 10.58 -1.56 -0.48
N PRO A 71 11.14 -2.76 -0.65
CA PRO A 71 10.31 -3.96 -0.82
C PRO A 71 9.39 -4.19 0.37
N LEU A 72 8.15 -4.59 0.08
CA LEU A 72 7.11 -4.72 1.09
C LEU A 72 7.32 -5.91 2.04
N ASP A 73 8.10 -6.90 1.64
CA ASP A 73 8.29 -8.13 2.43
C ASP A 73 8.61 -7.88 3.89
N VAL A 74 9.42 -6.84 4.16
CA VAL A 74 9.87 -6.56 5.53
C VAL A 74 8.74 -6.12 6.46
N LEU A 75 7.62 -5.73 5.87
CA LEU A 75 6.47 -5.23 6.63
C LEU A 75 5.37 -6.27 6.77
N LEU A 76 5.51 -7.44 6.14
CA LEU A 76 4.45 -8.43 6.05
C LEU A 76 4.56 -9.52 7.12
N LEU A 77 3.40 -9.91 7.61
CA LEU A 77 3.28 -11.06 8.51
C LEU A 77 3.30 -12.36 7.71
N ASN A 78 3.82 -13.41 8.33
CA ASN A 78 3.71 -14.76 7.78
C ASN A 78 2.27 -15.24 7.89
N ASP A 79 1.83 -16.02 6.92
CA ASP A 79 0.49 -16.63 6.95
C ASP A 79 0.57 -17.96 7.69
N SER A 80 -0.04 -18.03 8.87
CA SER A 80 0.00 -19.24 9.69
C SER A 80 -0.74 -20.41 9.05
N ASN A 81 -1.64 -20.14 8.10
CA ASN A 81 -2.38 -21.18 7.40
C ASN A 81 -1.64 -21.71 6.16
N ASN A 82 -0.59 -21.03 5.73
CA ASN A 82 0.19 -21.37 4.55
C ASN A 82 1.67 -21.20 4.86
N PRO A 83 2.29 -22.20 5.53
CA PRO A 83 3.70 -22.07 5.93
C PRO A 83 4.60 -21.72 4.76
N GLY A 84 5.51 -20.80 5.00
CA GLY A 84 6.44 -20.34 4.00
C GLY A 84 5.92 -19.19 3.13
N GLN A 85 4.68 -18.76 3.35
CA GLN A 85 4.10 -17.66 2.59
C GLN A 85 3.73 -16.49 3.49
N LYS A 86 3.70 -15.30 2.90
CA LYS A 86 3.22 -14.10 3.59
C LYS A 86 1.70 -14.01 3.45
N MET A 87 1.09 -13.21 4.32
CA MET A 87 -0.35 -12.96 4.25
C MET A 87 -0.72 -12.36 2.89
N SER A 88 -1.94 -12.67 2.43
CA SER A 88 -2.44 -12.15 1.16
C SER A 88 -2.57 -10.63 1.22
N LEU A 89 -2.18 -9.98 0.13
CA LEU A 89 -2.30 -8.53 -0.02
C LEU A 89 -3.61 -8.12 -0.70
N GLU A 90 -4.39 -9.08 -1.19
CA GLU A 90 -5.56 -8.78 -1.99
C GLU A 90 -6.55 -7.83 -1.33
N PRO A 91 -6.92 -7.99 -0.05
CA PRO A 91 -7.85 -7.06 0.57
C PRO A 91 -7.35 -5.61 0.57
N PHE A 92 -6.03 -5.44 0.71
CA PHE A 92 -5.42 -4.12 0.76
C PHE A 92 -5.27 -3.52 -0.64
N GLN A 93 -4.98 -4.37 -1.63
CA GLN A 93 -4.94 -3.93 -3.02
C GLN A 93 -6.32 -3.44 -3.45
N GLN A 94 -7.38 -4.16 -3.10
CA GLN A 94 -8.75 -3.75 -3.43
C GLN A 94 -9.10 -2.42 -2.74
N ARG A 95 -8.74 -2.28 -1.48
CA ARG A 95 -9.04 -1.07 -0.73
C ARG A 95 -8.28 0.13 -1.30
N ALA A 96 -7.01 -0.06 -1.64
CA ALA A 96 -6.19 1.00 -2.22
C ALA A 96 -6.65 1.36 -3.63
N MET A 97 -7.06 0.35 -4.42
CA MET A 97 -7.53 0.59 -5.79
C MET A 97 -8.77 1.48 -5.80
N ALA A 98 -9.63 1.34 -4.80
CA ALA A 98 -10.81 2.20 -4.68
C ALA A 98 -10.44 3.67 -4.54
N LEU A 99 -9.26 3.97 -4.02
CA LEU A 99 -8.79 5.36 -3.91
C LEU A 99 -8.47 5.96 -5.27
N CYS A 100 -8.14 5.12 -6.24
CA CYS A 100 -7.76 5.58 -7.59
C CYS A 100 -8.94 6.20 -8.33
N GLN A 101 -10.16 5.91 -7.90
CA GLN A 101 -11.38 6.31 -8.60
C GLN A 101 -12.05 7.53 -7.98
N GLN A 102 -11.40 8.13 -7.01
CA GLN A 102 -11.98 9.30 -6.35
C GLN A 102 -11.49 10.61 -6.95
#